data_0c947d8328f9da03f6c6462f21a0c98f
#
_entry.id   0c947d8328f9da03f6c6462f21a0c98f
#
_cell.length_a   1.000
_cell.length_b   1.000
_cell.length_c   1.000
_cell.angle_alpha   90.00
_cell.angle_beta   90.00
_cell.angle_gamma   90.00
#
_symmetry.space_group_name_H-M   'P 1'
#
loop_
_entity.id
_entity.type
_entity.pdbx_description
1 polymer ?
#
loop_
_entity_poly.entity_id
_entity_poly.type
_entity_poly.pdbx_seq_one_letter_code
_entity_poly.pdbx_strand_id
1 'polypeptide(L)'
;MDVSQHYREAWEGFWAATSDTPGEAIWDSDPSLTSVPDTERLLPHADTSLPVVDLGCGNGTQTRYLATRFARAIGVDLAHAAIAHARRADTADVAEFAQLDLVDEEAVADLHKRIGDTNVYMRAVIHQSEPGARPAVAAAVAALLGKRGRAFVVEPTPASKDVLQLVAQGPDGPPEKLRRVLQHGLKPASATEDEVRRLLQEAGLTALAGGATALAQTEFLPDGSRVELPSRWFVLAPAVRGDADRR
;
A
#
# COMPACT_ATOMS: atom_id res chain seq x y z
N MET A 1 6.38 16.52 20.12
CA MET A 1 5.61 15.36 19.66
C MET A 1 6.37 14.81 18.47
N ASP A 2 6.73 13.56 18.51
CA ASP A 2 7.43 12.90 17.40
C ASP A 2 6.48 12.89 16.19
N VAL A 3 6.98 13.25 15.01
CA VAL A 3 6.21 13.37 13.76
C VAL A 3 5.56 12.02 13.41
N SER A 4 6.27 10.91 13.64
CA SER A 4 5.77 9.55 13.49
C SER A 4 4.57 9.23 14.40
N GLN A 5 4.55 9.75 15.62
CA GLN A 5 3.45 9.54 16.56
C GLN A 5 2.17 10.23 16.08
N HIS A 6 2.27 11.48 15.62
CA HIS A 6 1.10 12.20 15.08
C HIS A 6 0.51 11.53 13.85
N TYR A 7 1.36 11.01 12.96
CA TYR A 7 0.94 10.27 11.78
C TYR A 7 0.23 8.94 12.15
N ARG A 8 0.74 8.21 13.13
CA ARG A 8 0.11 7.01 13.68
C ARG A 8 -1.25 7.31 14.28
N GLU A 9 -1.37 8.37 15.09
CA GLU A 9 -2.61 8.80 15.70
C GLU A 9 -3.66 9.21 14.66
N ALA A 10 -3.26 9.85 13.58
CA ALA A 10 -4.14 10.22 12.47
C ALA A 10 -4.75 8.98 11.78
N TRP A 11 -3.94 7.97 11.46
CA TRP A 11 -4.42 6.72 10.86
C TRP A 11 -5.26 5.90 11.83
N GLU A 12 -4.86 5.81 13.09
CA GLU A 12 -5.65 5.14 14.13
C GLU A 12 -7.02 5.78 14.26
N GLY A 13 -7.08 7.12 14.37
CA GLY A 13 -8.33 7.87 14.44
C GLY A 13 -9.21 7.69 13.22
N PHE A 14 -8.63 7.72 12.01
CA PHE A 14 -9.37 7.50 10.78
C PHE A 14 -10.04 6.11 10.75
N TRP A 15 -9.28 5.05 11.03
CA TRP A 15 -9.81 3.69 11.03
C TRP A 15 -10.80 3.45 12.16
N ALA A 16 -10.58 4.03 13.35
CA ALA A 16 -11.54 3.94 14.45
C ALA A 16 -12.88 4.64 14.14
N ALA A 17 -12.86 5.69 13.29
CA ALA A 17 -14.06 6.40 12.83
C ALA A 17 -14.70 5.81 11.56
N THR A 18 -14.06 4.84 10.91
CA THR A 18 -14.56 4.18 9.71
C THR A 18 -15.44 2.98 10.11
N SER A 19 -16.60 2.79 9.46
CA SER A 19 -17.44 1.64 9.71
C SER A 19 -16.89 0.36 9.08
N ASP A 20 -17.39 -0.81 9.53
CA ASP A 20 -17.02 -2.11 8.95
C ASP A 20 -17.68 -2.38 7.58
N THR A 21 -18.49 -1.45 7.06
CA THR A 21 -19.14 -1.60 5.76
C THR A 21 -18.08 -1.57 4.65
N PRO A 22 -18.08 -2.55 3.71
CA PRO A 22 -17.15 -2.54 2.58
C PRO A 22 -17.22 -1.24 1.77
N GLY A 23 -16.06 -0.72 1.38
CA GLY A 23 -15.95 0.50 0.59
C GLY A 23 -16.10 1.82 1.35
N GLU A 24 -16.13 1.80 2.67
CA GLU A 24 -16.21 3.02 3.51
C GLU A 24 -14.91 3.83 3.55
N ALA A 25 -13.75 3.23 3.39
CA ALA A 25 -12.56 3.98 3.06
C ALA A 25 -12.58 4.30 1.56
N ILE A 26 -12.29 5.56 1.19
CA ILE A 26 -12.39 6.04 -0.19
C ILE A 26 -11.57 5.20 -1.18
N TRP A 27 -10.48 4.59 -0.73
CA TRP A 27 -9.57 3.72 -1.51
C TRP A 27 -9.89 2.22 -1.42
N ASP A 28 -10.92 1.83 -0.66
CA ASP A 28 -11.29 0.42 -0.46
C ASP A 28 -12.20 -0.09 -1.59
N SER A 29 -11.67 -0.08 -2.81
CA SER A 29 -12.37 -0.57 -3.99
C SER A 29 -12.33 -2.10 -4.08
N ASP A 30 -13.31 -2.66 -4.81
CA ASP A 30 -13.41 -4.09 -5.07
C ASP A 30 -12.11 -4.64 -5.69
N PRO A 31 -11.65 -5.84 -5.30
CA PRO A 31 -10.45 -6.46 -5.85
C PRO A 31 -10.41 -6.55 -7.38
N SER A 32 -11.57 -6.68 -8.05
CA SER A 32 -11.63 -6.71 -9.53
C SER A 32 -11.13 -5.43 -10.19
N LEU A 33 -11.18 -4.31 -9.46
CA LEU A 33 -10.72 -2.99 -9.92
C LEU A 33 -9.29 -2.67 -9.46
N THR A 34 -8.71 -3.50 -8.60
CA THR A 34 -7.44 -3.20 -7.90
C THR A 34 -6.50 -4.40 -7.93
N SER A 35 -6.53 -5.24 -6.90
CA SER A 35 -5.57 -6.34 -6.73
C SER A 35 -5.66 -7.42 -7.82
N VAL A 36 -6.78 -7.59 -8.52
CA VAL A 36 -6.87 -8.50 -9.68
C VAL A 36 -5.92 -8.05 -10.78
N PRO A 37 -6.07 -6.86 -11.41
CA PRO A 37 -5.15 -6.43 -12.47
C PRO A 37 -3.72 -6.21 -11.95
N ASP A 38 -3.53 -5.87 -10.68
CA ASP A 38 -2.20 -5.70 -10.11
C ASP A 38 -1.46 -7.03 -9.96
N THR A 39 -2.15 -8.09 -9.51
CA THR A 39 -1.57 -9.43 -9.44
C THR A 39 -1.30 -10.03 -10.81
N GLU A 40 -2.11 -9.76 -11.83
CA GLU A 40 -1.83 -10.18 -13.21
C GLU A 40 -0.49 -9.63 -13.72
N ARG A 41 -0.10 -8.42 -13.29
CA ARG A 41 1.20 -7.80 -13.59
C ARG A 41 2.34 -8.41 -12.77
N LEU A 42 2.09 -8.79 -11.51
CA LEU A 42 3.09 -9.34 -10.61
C LEU A 42 3.39 -10.82 -10.90
N LEU A 43 2.37 -11.64 -11.12
CA LEU A 43 2.46 -13.10 -11.20
C LEU A 43 3.49 -13.62 -12.21
N PRO A 44 3.70 -13.02 -13.40
CA PRO A 44 4.74 -13.49 -14.33
C PRO A 44 6.18 -13.41 -13.77
N HIS A 45 6.38 -12.68 -12.68
CA HIS A 45 7.67 -12.44 -12.07
C HIS A 45 7.82 -13.10 -10.69
N ALA A 46 6.70 -13.46 -10.05
CA ALA A 46 6.65 -13.89 -8.65
C ALA A 46 6.60 -15.41 -8.50
N ASP A 47 7.23 -15.90 -7.44
CA ASP A 47 7.07 -17.29 -6.97
C ASP A 47 5.89 -17.31 -5.99
N THR A 48 4.75 -17.85 -6.41
CA THR A 48 3.53 -17.91 -5.60
C THR A 48 3.60 -18.91 -4.44
N SER A 49 4.64 -19.76 -4.38
CA SER A 49 4.91 -20.61 -3.23
C SER A 49 5.47 -19.83 -2.02
N LEU A 50 6.02 -18.62 -2.27
CA LEU A 50 6.39 -17.70 -1.21
C LEU A 50 5.13 -17.00 -0.67
N PRO A 51 5.13 -16.63 0.63
CA PRO A 51 4.11 -15.74 1.16
C PRO A 51 4.03 -14.41 0.41
N VAL A 52 2.89 -13.73 0.49
CA VAL A 52 2.76 -12.32 0.11
C VAL A 52 2.47 -11.48 1.36
N VAL A 53 3.16 -10.35 1.50
CA VAL A 53 2.89 -9.35 2.54
C VAL A 53 2.25 -8.12 1.88
N ASP A 54 1.05 -7.76 2.35
CA ASP A 54 0.31 -6.57 1.93
C ASP A 54 0.63 -5.42 2.90
N LEU A 55 1.41 -4.45 2.45
CA LEU A 55 1.90 -3.33 3.25
C LEU A 55 0.90 -2.16 3.22
N GLY A 56 0.41 -1.75 4.39
CA GLY A 56 -0.66 -0.77 4.51
C GLY A 56 -2.00 -1.38 4.11
N CYS A 57 -2.30 -2.59 4.62
CA CYS A 57 -3.43 -3.41 4.19
C CYS A 57 -4.82 -2.83 4.53
N GLY A 58 -4.90 -1.82 5.41
CA GLY A 58 -6.16 -1.24 5.87
C GLY A 58 -7.11 -2.31 6.45
N ASN A 59 -8.33 -2.37 5.93
CA ASN A 59 -9.36 -3.35 6.33
C ASN A 59 -9.17 -4.75 5.70
N GLY A 60 -8.04 -5.00 5.03
CA GLY A 60 -7.66 -6.32 4.52
C GLY A 60 -8.42 -6.80 3.28
N THR A 61 -9.19 -5.95 2.60
CA THR A 61 -9.95 -6.35 1.39
C THR A 61 -9.02 -6.93 0.33
N GLN A 62 -7.88 -6.28 0.06
CA GLN A 62 -6.93 -6.75 -0.95
C GLN A 62 -6.14 -7.96 -0.45
N THR A 63 -5.78 -7.99 0.84
CA THR A 63 -5.08 -9.12 1.45
C THR A 63 -5.87 -10.44 1.32
N ARG A 64 -7.19 -10.41 1.58
CA ARG A 64 -8.05 -11.59 1.40
C ARG A 64 -8.08 -12.09 -0.04
N TYR A 65 -8.07 -11.19 -1.02
CA TYR A 65 -7.91 -11.58 -2.42
C TYR A 65 -6.54 -12.21 -2.69
N LEU A 66 -5.46 -11.59 -2.18
CA LEU A 66 -4.09 -12.11 -2.34
C LEU A 66 -3.95 -13.54 -1.78
N ALA A 67 -4.68 -13.89 -0.72
CA ALA A 67 -4.74 -15.25 -0.16
C ALA A 67 -5.29 -16.29 -1.16
N THR A 68 -6.00 -15.88 -2.21
CA THR A 68 -6.45 -16.78 -3.28
C THR A 68 -5.38 -17.04 -4.34
N ARG A 69 -4.26 -16.30 -4.32
CA ARG A 69 -3.24 -16.29 -5.38
C ARG A 69 -1.88 -16.76 -4.89
N PHE A 70 -1.60 -16.64 -3.60
CA PHE A 70 -0.34 -17.00 -2.98
C PHE A 70 -0.56 -18.06 -1.90
N ALA A 71 0.48 -18.82 -1.59
CA ALA A 71 0.40 -19.90 -0.58
C ALA A 71 0.01 -19.38 0.81
N ARG A 72 0.31 -18.12 1.12
CA ARG A 72 0.00 -17.45 2.38
C ARG A 72 -0.06 -15.94 2.15
N ALA A 73 -1.05 -15.26 2.73
CA ALA A 73 -1.16 -13.80 2.69
C ALA A 73 -1.14 -13.21 4.09
N ILE A 74 -0.38 -12.13 4.27
CA ILE A 74 -0.20 -11.44 5.54
C ILE A 74 -0.42 -9.96 5.30
N GLY A 75 -1.50 -9.40 5.87
CA GLY A 75 -1.75 -7.95 5.85
C GLY A 75 -1.10 -7.28 7.05
N VAL A 76 -0.37 -6.20 6.81
CA VAL A 76 0.20 -5.39 7.88
C VAL A 76 -0.19 -3.92 7.71
N ASP A 77 -0.49 -3.26 8.82
CA ASP A 77 -0.85 -1.84 8.86
C ASP A 77 -0.31 -1.19 10.13
N LEU A 78 -0.05 0.11 10.05
CA LEU A 78 0.40 0.93 11.17
C LEU A 78 -0.68 1.06 12.25
N ALA A 79 -1.96 1.17 11.81
CA ALA A 79 -3.10 1.39 12.69
C ALA A 79 -3.64 0.07 13.25
N HIS A 80 -3.73 -0.03 14.58
CA HIS A 80 -4.36 -1.16 15.24
C HIS A 80 -5.85 -1.29 14.86
N ALA A 81 -6.55 -0.15 14.72
CA ALA A 81 -7.95 -0.13 14.29
C ALA A 81 -8.14 -0.72 12.89
N ALA A 82 -7.23 -0.47 11.93
CA ALA A 82 -7.24 -1.09 10.62
C ALA A 82 -7.15 -2.62 10.72
N ILE A 83 -6.20 -3.12 11.51
CA ILE A 83 -6.02 -4.57 11.75
C ILE A 83 -7.26 -5.19 12.42
N ALA A 84 -7.89 -4.47 13.34
CA ALA A 84 -9.15 -4.93 13.95
C ALA A 84 -10.28 -5.05 12.93
N HIS A 85 -10.41 -4.08 11.97
CA HIS A 85 -11.33 -4.17 10.83
C HIS A 85 -11.01 -5.38 9.95
N ALA A 86 -9.74 -5.54 9.57
CA ALA A 86 -9.30 -6.62 8.70
C ALA A 86 -9.64 -8.00 9.28
N ARG A 87 -9.37 -8.20 10.56
CA ARG A 87 -9.69 -9.45 11.28
C ARG A 87 -11.19 -9.72 11.36
N ARG A 88 -12.02 -8.68 11.63
CA ARG A 88 -13.49 -8.85 11.66
C ARG A 88 -14.05 -9.19 10.29
N ALA A 89 -13.48 -8.62 9.23
CA ALA A 89 -13.93 -8.86 7.86
C ALA A 89 -13.48 -10.22 7.29
N ASP A 90 -12.43 -10.83 7.85
CA ASP A 90 -11.90 -12.14 7.42
C ASP A 90 -12.60 -13.30 8.15
N THR A 91 -13.89 -13.45 7.91
CA THR A 91 -14.71 -14.48 8.58
C THR A 91 -14.35 -15.92 8.18
N ALA A 92 -13.62 -16.10 7.08
CA ALA A 92 -13.15 -17.40 6.58
C ALA A 92 -11.72 -17.74 7.02
N ASP A 93 -11.05 -16.84 7.77
CA ASP A 93 -9.69 -17.00 8.30
C ASP A 93 -8.67 -17.38 7.20
N VAL A 94 -8.76 -16.67 6.06
CA VAL A 94 -7.92 -16.95 4.88
C VAL A 94 -6.60 -16.20 4.87
N ALA A 95 -6.44 -15.17 5.72
CA ALA A 95 -5.28 -14.31 5.78
C ALA A 95 -4.85 -14.03 7.23
N GLU A 96 -3.59 -13.66 7.40
CA GLU A 96 -3.08 -13.21 8.69
C GLU A 96 -3.02 -11.68 8.73
N PHE A 97 -3.26 -11.09 9.90
CA PHE A 97 -3.19 -9.65 10.07
C PHE A 97 -2.39 -9.27 11.31
N ALA A 98 -1.44 -8.35 11.16
CA ALA A 98 -0.59 -7.86 12.23
C ALA A 98 -0.37 -6.36 12.15
N GLN A 99 -0.27 -5.70 13.30
CA GLN A 99 0.20 -4.32 13.34
C GLN A 99 1.71 -4.30 13.06
N LEU A 100 2.13 -3.41 12.16
CA LEU A 100 3.54 -3.19 11.85
C LEU A 100 3.76 -1.73 11.44
N ASP A 101 4.74 -1.10 12.05
CA ASP A 101 5.28 0.18 11.60
C ASP A 101 6.44 -0.09 10.63
N LEU A 102 6.31 0.33 9.38
CA LEU A 102 7.34 0.09 8.34
C LEU A 102 8.62 0.88 8.56
N VAL A 103 8.62 1.88 9.45
CA VAL A 103 9.83 2.60 9.83
C VAL A 103 10.58 1.96 11.01
N ASP A 104 9.99 0.98 11.66
CA ASP A 104 10.62 0.15 12.68
C ASP A 104 11.40 -1.00 12.02
N GLU A 105 12.68 -0.75 11.75
CA GLU A 105 13.56 -1.71 11.06
C GLU A 105 13.66 -3.04 11.82
N GLU A 106 13.65 -3.01 13.16
CA GLU A 106 13.74 -4.22 13.99
C GLU A 106 12.47 -5.07 13.85
N ALA A 107 11.29 -4.44 13.94
CA ALA A 107 10.02 -5.13 13.76
C ALA A 107 9.87 -5.71 12.34
N VAL A 108 10.33 -5.00 11.29
CA VAL A 108 10.35 -5.50 9.91
C VAL A 108 11.30 -6.69 9.78
N ALA A 109 12.51 -6.60 10.35
CA ALA A 109 13.48 -7.69 10.33
C ALA A 109 12.98 -8.93 11.08
N ASP A 110 12.29 -8.75 12.20
CA ASP A 110 11.69 -9.85 12.96
C ASP A 110 10.54 -10.51 12.19
N LEU A 111 9.74 -9.72 11.47
CA LEU A 111 8.73 -10.29 10.57
C LEU A 111 9.42 -11.15 9.49
N HIS A 112 10.41 -10.60 8.78
CA HIS A 112 11.16 -11.34 7.75
C HIS A 112 11.82 -12.61 8.30
N LYS A 113 12.45 -12.55 9.46
CA LYS A 113 13.06 -13.70 10.14
C LYS A 113 12.06 -14.82 10.43
N ARG A 114 10.82 -14.45 10.78
CA ARG A 114 9.75 -15.41 11.11
C ARG A 114 9.16 -16.07 9.87
N ILE A 115 9.01 -15.33 8.76
CA ILE A 115 8.27 -15.80 7.59
C ILE A 115 9.17 -16.14 6.38
N GLY A 116 10.44 -15.73 6.38
CA GLY A 116 11.39 -15.89 5.28
C GLY A 116 11.18 -14.86 4.15
N ASP A 117 11.78 -15.12 3.00
CA ASP A 117 11.62 -14.30 1.80
C ASP A 117 10.15 -14.29 1.35
N THR A 118 9.62 -13.13 1.01
CA THR A 118 8.21 -12.94 0.65
C THR A 118 8.05 -12.18 -0.66
N ASN A 119 6.89 -12.32 -1.30
CA ASN A 119 6.43 -11.29 -2.21
C ASN A 119 5.84 -10.14 -1.41
N VAL A 120 5.83 -8.94 -1.98
CA VAL A 120 5.26 -7.73 -1.37
C VAL A 120 4.23 -7.13 -2.32
N TYR A 121 3.07 -6.78 -1.79
CA TYR A 121 2.09 -5.94 -2.42
C TYR A 121 2.00 -4.64 -1.62
N MET A 122 2.11 -3.49 -2.27
CA MET A 122 2.02 -2.18 -1.63
C MET A 122 1.28 -1.21 -2.54
N ARG A 123 0.21 -0.61 -2.02
CA ARG A 123 -0.66 0.28 -2.78
C ARG A 123 -0.88 1.58 -2.04
N ALA A 124 -0.36 2.67 -2.60
CA ALA A 124 -0.59 4.03 -2.13
C ALA A 124 -0.08 4.29 -0.68
N VAL A 125 1.11 3.78 -0.35
CA VAL A 125 1.71 3.91 1.00
C VAL A 125 2.84 4.94 1.04
N ILE A 126 3.75 4.93 0.06
CA ILE A 126 4.91 5.85 0.06
C ILE A 126 4.44 7.32 0.01
N HIS A 127 3.46 7.64 -0.85
CA HIS A 127 2.99 9.02 -0.99
C HIS A 127 2.30 9.54 0.28
N GLN A 128 1.68 8.65 1.06
CA GLN A 128 1.04 9.00 2.32
C GLN A 128 2.03 9.15 3.46
N SER A 129 3.17 8.47 3.36
CA SER A 129 4.21 8.55 4.38
C SER A 129 4.86 9.93 4.40
N GLU A 130 5.25 10.38 5.59
CA GLU A 130 6.03 11.60 5.72
C GLU A 130 7.32 11.53 4.91
N PRO A 131 7.77 12.62 4.29
CA PRO A 131 8.95 12.58 3.42
C PRO A 131 10.18 11.96 4.08
N GLY A 132 10.40 12.22 5.39
CA GLY A 132 11.51 11.64 6.14
C GLY A 132 11.39 10.13 6.42
N ALA A 133 10.18 9.58 6.38
CA ALA A 133 9.91 8.16 6.62
C ALA A 133 9.97 7.31 5.33
N ARG A 134 9.81 7.92 4.15
CA ARG A 134 9.77 7.23 2.86
C ARG A 134 10.96 6.32 2.57
N PRO A 135 12.23 6.71 2.87
CA PRO A 135 13.37 5.82 2.70
C PRO A 135 13.24 4.53 3.53
N ALA A 136 12.77 4.62 4.77
CA ALA A 136 12.57 3.45 5.63
C ALA A 136 11.44 2.55 5.09
N VAL A 137 10.34 3.12 4.58
CA VAL A 137 9.27 2.35 3.92
C VAL A 137 9.80 1.59 2.71
N ALA A 138 10.62 2.22 1.86
CA ALA A 138 11.25 1.55 0.72
C ALA A 138 12.24 0.45 1.16
N ALA A 139 13.00 0.68 2.24
CA ALA A 139 13.91 -0.30 2.83
C ALA A 139 13.14 -1.51 3.40
N ALA A 140 11.96 -1.29 4.01
CA ALA A 140 11.10 -2.36 4.50
C ALA A 140 10.63 -3.29 3.36
N VAL A 141 10.28 -2.74 2.18
CA VAL A 141 9.99 -3.54 1.00
C VAL A 141 11.18 -4.44 0.65
N ALA A 142 12.39 -3.87 0.55
CA ALA A 142 13.60 -4.62 0.20
C ALA A 142 13.93 -5.71 1.23
N ALA A 143 13.80 -5.40 2.53
CA ALA A 143 14.06 -6.35 3.60
C ALA A 143 13.12 -7.56 3.54
N LEU A 144 11.83 -7.36 3.30
CA LEU A 144 10.84 -8.42 3.22
C LEU A 144 10.99 -9.29 1.98
N LEU A 145 11.43 -8.72 0.85
CA LEU A 145 11.72 -9.51 -0.36
C LEU A 145 12.83 -10.54 -0.16
N GLY A 146 13.79 -10.23 0.70
CA GLY A 146 15.00 -11.02 0.83
C GLY A 146 15.73 -11.15 -0.51
N LYS A 147 16.01 -12.39 -0.94
CA LYS A 147 16.70 -12.67 -2.22
C LYS A 147 15.75 -13.14 -3.33
N ARG A 148 14.62 -13.73 -2.96
CA ARG A 148 13.73 -14.46 -3.88
C ARG A 148 12.45 -13.70 -4.22
N GLY A 149 11.97 -12.87 -3.30
CA GLY A 149 10.70 -12.19 -3.43
C GLY A 149 10.64 -11.19 -4.58
N ARG A 150 9.41 -10.80 -4.91
CA ARG A 150 9.09 -9.73 -5.87
C ARG A 150 8.10 -8.78 -5.24
N ALA A 151 8.21 -7.50 -5.54
CA ALA A 151 7.24 -6.52 -5.10
C ALA A 151 6.39 -6.00 -6.25
N PHE A 152 5.12 -5.78 -5.98
CA PHE A 152 4.27 -4.87 -6.73
C PHE A 152 4.07 -3.61 -5.89
N VAL A 153 4.44 -2.47 -6.44
CA VAL A 153 4.26 -1.16 -5.80
C VAL A 153 3.48 -0.27 -6.75
N VAL A 154 2.41 0.35 -6.28
CA VAL A 154 1.65 1.32 -7.05
C VAL A 154 1.39 2.57 -6.21
N GLU A 155 1.72 3.73 -6.79
CA GLU A 155 1.62 5.03 -6.11
C GLU A 155 0.91 6.07 -6.98
N PRO A 156 0.03 6.90 -6.39
CA PRO A 156 -0.56 8.03 -7.09
C PRO A 156 0.50 9.02 -7.55
N THR A 157 0.27 9.62 -8.72
CA THR A 157 1.09 10.72 -9.22
C THR A 157 0.60 12.07 -8.67
N PRO A 158 1.37 13.16 -8.79
CA PRO A 158 0.92 14.50 -8.40
C PRO A 158 -0.39 14.95 -9.06
N ALA A 159 -0.71 14.45 -10.28
CA ALA A 159 -1.97 14.73 -10.97
C ALA A 159 -3.21 14.23 -10.22
N SER A 160 -3.05 13.27 -9.29
CA SER A 160 -4.13 12.81 -8.42
C SER A 160 -4.70 13.90 -7.51
N LYS A 161 -3.91 14.95 -7.22
CA LYS A 161 -4.38 16.10 -6.44
C LYS A 161 -5.48 16.86 -7.17
N ASP A 162 -5.34 17.05 -8.48
CA ASP A 162 -6.32 17.78 -9.28
C ASP A 162 -7.65 17.02 -9.29
N VAL A 163 -7.59 15.68 -9.39
CA VAL A 163 -8.78 14.82 -9.31
C VAL A 163 -9.45 14.93 -7.94
N LEU A 164 -8.68 14.81 -6.85
CA LEU A 164 -9.24 14.93 -5.49
C LEU A 164 -9.77 16.33 -5.21
N GLN A 165 -9.14 17.37 -5.76
CA GLN A 165 -9.63 18.74 -5.65
C GLN A 165 -10.95 18.92 -6.39
N LEU A 166 -11.10 18.34 -7.58
CA LEU A 166 -12.36 18.34 -8.32
C LEU A 166 -13.48 17.65 -7.51
N VAL A 167 -13.20 16.49 -6.93
CA VAL A 167 -14.12 15.76 -6.04
C VAL A 167 -14.52 16.61 -4.83
N ALA A 168 -13.57 17.32 -4.23
CA ALA A 168 -13.81 18.17 -3.06
C ALA A 168 -14.64 19.43 -3.37
N GLN A 169 -14.65 19.90 -4.62
CA GLN A 169 -15.38 21.07 -5.09
C GLN A 169 -16.80 20.76 -5.60
N GLY A 170 -17.31 19.57 -5.37
CA GLY A 170 -18.71 19.22 -5.71
C GLY A 170 -19.70 20.19 -5.05
N PRO A 171 -20.95 20.28 -5.57
CA PRO A 171 -21.94 21.27 -5.12
C PRO A 171 -22.26 21.21 -3.63
N ASP A 172 -22.13 20.02 -3.02
CA ASP A 172 -22.36 19.78 -1.59
C ASP A 172 -21.05 19.71 -0.77
N GLY A 173 -19.93 20.14 -1.37
CA GLY A 173 -18.59 20.05 -0.80
C GLY A 173 -18.00 18.63 -0.89
N PRO A 174 -16.91 18.34 -0.12
CA PRO A 174 -16.29 17.03 -0.16
C PRO A 174 -17.26 15.91 0.25
N PRO A 175 -17.30 14.77 -0.49
CA PRO A 175 -18.04 13.59 -0.08
C PRO A 175 -17.65 13.13 1.33
N GLU A 176 -18.54 12.41 2.01
CA GLU A 176 -18.34 12.03 3.42
C GLU A 176 -17.03 11.27 3.63
N LYS A 177 -16.70 10.32 2.76
CA LYS A 177 -15.45 9.53 2.86
C LYS A 177 -14.22 10.39 2.72
N LEU A 178 -14.19 11.35 1.78
CA LEU A 178 -13.08 12.30 1.62
C LEU A 178 -13.02 13.27 2.81
N ARG A 179 -14.17 13.73 3.32
CA ARG A 179 -14.24 14.58 4.48
C ARG A 179 -13.65 13.92 5.72
N ARG A 180 -13.92 12.63 5.93
CA ARG A 180 -13.33 11.82 7.01
C ARG A 180 -11.81 11.79 6.92
N VAL A 181 -11.24 11.56 5.73
CA VAL A 181 -9.79 11.63 5.48
C VAL A 181 -9.21 12.99 5.93
N LEU A 182 -9.84 14.09 5.49
CA LEU A 182 -9.38 15.44 5.81
C LEU A 182 -9.52 15.79 7.30
N GLN A 183 -10.58 15.33 7.96
CA GLN A 183 -10.84 15.55 9.39
C GLN A 183 -9.76 14.94 10.29
N HIS A 184 -9.18 13.83 9.88
CA HIS A 184 -8.07 13.17 10.58
C HIS A 184 -6.69 13.71 10.17
N GLY A 185 -6.64 14.82 9.40
CA GLY A 185 -5.38 15.42 8.99
C GLY A 185 -4.59 14.63 7.96
N LEU A 186 -5.17 13.56 7.44
CA LEU A 186 -4.58 12.75 6.38
C LEU A 186 -4.61 13.55 5.07
N LYS A 187 -3.52 14.21 4.78
CA LYS A 187 -3.35 14.97 3.53
C LYS A 187 -2.53 14.14 2.56
N PRO A 188 -3.00 13.95 1.32
CA PRO A 188 -2.17 13.31 0.31
C PRO A 188 -0.89 14.12 0.14
N ALA A 189 0.21 13.62 0.67
CA ALA A 189 1.52 14.15 0.33
C ALA A 189 1.83 13.66 -1.09
N SER A 190 2.26 14.54 -2.00
CA SER A 190 2.64 14.08 -3.32
C SER A 190 4.05 13.53 -3.30
N ALA A 191 4.21 12.30 -3.82
CA ALA A 191 5.50 11.81 -4.27
C ALA A 191 5.50 11.83 -5.80
N THR A 192 6.56 12.31 -6.42
CA THR A 192 6.72 12.22 -7.87
C THR A 192 7.13 10.81 -8.26
N GLU A 193 6.90 10.43 -9.54
CA GLU A 193 7.38 9.14 -10.04
C GLU A 193 8.89 8.99 -9.86
N ASP A 194 9.66 10.03 -10.16
CA ASP A 194 11.11 10.01 -10.02
C ASP A 194 11.56 9.86 -8.57
N GLU A 195 10.84 10.49 -7.62
CA GLU A 195 11.11 10.31 -6.19
C GLU A 195 10.85 8.87 -5.76
N VAL A 196 9.69 8.30 -6.11
CA VAL A 196 9.36 6.90 -5.77
C VAL A 196 10.38 5.95 -6.39
N ARG A 197 10.71 6.13 -7.66
CA ARG A 197 11.72 5.31 -8.36
C ARG A 197 13.09 5.39 -7.68
N ARG A 198 13.53 6.58 -7.33
CA ARG A 198 14.81 6.81 -6.63
C ARG A 198 14.83 6.14 -5.28
N LEU A 199 13.78 6.29 -4.46
CA LEU A 199 13.67 5.65 -3.14
C LEU A 199 13.78 4.13 -3.22
N LEU A 200 13.07 3.52 -4.18
CA LEU A 200 13.12 2.07 -4.41
C LEU A 200 14.51 1.61 -4.89
N GLN A 201 15.16 2.38 -5.75
CA GLN A 201 16.53 2.09 -6.20
C GLN A 201 17.56 2.22 -5.09
N GLU A 202 17.47 3.28 -4.27
CA GLU A 202 18.35 3.49 -3.10
C GLU A 202 18.17 2.39 -2.05
N ALA A 203 16.98 1.81 -1.94
CA ALA A 203 16.71 0.64 -1.13
C ALA A 203 17.28 -0.68 -1.72
N GLY A 204 17.95 -0.63 -2.87
CA GLY A 204 18.54 -1.81 -3.51
C GLY A 204 17.55 -2.62 -4.34
N LEU A 205 16.51 -1.98 -4.88
CA LEU A 205 15.51 -2.63 -5.74
C LEU A 205 15.71 -2.22 -7.20
N THR A 206 15.45 -3.17 -8.11
CA THR A 206 15.48 -2.95 -9.57
C THR A 206 14.10 -3.19 -10.14
N ALA A 207 13.62 -2.29 -11.00
CA ALA A 207 12.35 -2.46 -11.70
C ALA A 207 12.50 -3.48 -12.83
N LEU A 208 11.65 -4.50 -12.81
CA LEU A 208 11.49 -5.51 -13.87
C LEU A 208 10.45 -5.07 -14.89
N ALA A 209 9.40 -4.38 -14.43
CA ALA A 209 8.33 -3.84 -15.25
C ALA A 209 7.74 -2.61 -14.55
N GLY A 210 7.02 -1.79 -15.30
CA GLY A 210 6.33 -0.62 -14.75
C GLY A 210 5.51 0.08 -15.83
N GLY A 211 4.57 0.92 -15.39
CA GLY A 211 3.72 1.63 -16.32
C GLY A 211 2.75 2.59 -15.64
N ALA A 212 1.93 3.26 -16.46
CA ALA A 212 0.82 4.06 -16.00
C ALA A 212 -0.38 3.17 -15.64
N THR A 213 -1.16 3.60 -14.65
CA THR A 213 -2.43 3.00 -14.26
C THR A 213 -3.28 4.05 -13.57
N ALA A 214 -4.48 3.66 -13.14
CA ALA A 214 -5.31 4.46 -12.26
C ALA A 214 -5.70 3.66 -11.01
N LEU A 215 -5.76 4.32 -9.87
CA LEU A 215 -6.26 3.75 -8.64
C LEU A 215 -7.74 4.07 -8.51
N ALA A 216 -8.59 3.07 -8.72
CA ALA A 216 -10.03 3.18 -8.55
C ALA A 216 -10.37 3.53 -7.10
N GLN A 217 -11.27 4.50 -6.92
CA GLN A 217 -11.80 4.91 -5.64
C GLN A 217 -13.26 4.43 -5.49
N THR A 218 -13.80 4.50 -4.28
CA THR A 218 -15.21 4.14 -4.01
C THR A 218 -16.19 5.31 -4.22
N GLU A 219 -15.70 6.44 -4.69
CA GLU A 219 -16.48 7.64 -5.00
C GLU A 219 -16.69 7.82 -6.52
N PHE A 220 -17.66 8.65 -6.86
CA PHE A 220 -18.05 8.94 -8.24
C PHE A 220 -18.08 10.44 -8.48
N LEU A 221 -17.76 10.84 -9.71
CA LEU A 221 -17.92 12.21 -10.17
C LEU A 221 -19.40 12.51 -10.47
N PRO A 222 -19.79 13.81 -10.60
CA PRO A 222 -21.19 14.20 -10.88
C PRO A 222 -21.76 13.59 -12.18
N ASP A 223 -20.91 13.24 -13.13
CA ASP A 223 -21.33 12.57 -14.39
C ASP A 223 -21.53 11.05 -14.25
N GLY A 224 -21.35 10.51 -13.04
CA GLY A 224 -21.48 9.09 -12.74
C GLY A 224 -20.23 8.26 -13.03
N SER A 225 -19.15 8.85 -13.54
CA SER A 225 -17.88 8.16 -13.70
C SER A 225 -17.20 7.93 -12.34
N ARG A 226 -16.50 6.81 -12.21
CA ARG A 226 -15.75 6.51 -10.98
C ARG A 226 -14.57 7.47 -10.84
N VAL A 227 -14.29 7.87 -9.60
CA VAL A 227 -13.07 8.60 -9.28
C VAL A 227 -11.88 7.66 -9.44
N GLU A 228 -10.96 8.01 -10.31
CA GLU A 228 -9.74 7.27 -10.59
C GLU A 228 -8.52 8.18 -10.42
N LEU A 229 -7.55 7.77 -9.62
CA LEU A 229 -6.34 8.55 -9.36
C LEU A 229 -5.22 8.13 -10.32
N PRO A 230 -4.73 9.02 -11.20
CA PRO A 230 -3.59 8.75 -12.05
C PRO A 230 -2.39 8.26 -11.23
N SER A 231 -1.84 7.10 -11.59
CA SER A 231 -0.85 6.39 -10.77
C SER A 231 0.21 5.72 -11.62
N ARG A 232 1.30 5.32 -10.96
CA ARG A 232 2.39 4.53 -11.57
C ARG A 232 2.61 3.26 -10.77
N TRP A 233 2.78 2.16 -11.48
CA TRP A 233 3.08 0.86 -10.89
C TRP A 233 4.46 0.37 -11.28
N PHE A 234 5.04 -0.45 -10.42
CA PHE A 234 6.34 -1.10 -10.59
C PHE A 234 6.26 -2.55 -10.13
N VAL A 235 6.85 -3.45 -10.89
CA VAL A 235 7.25 -4.78 -10.42
C VAL A 235 8.74 -4.72 -10.14
N LEU A 236 9.15 -5.13 -8.95
CA LEU A 236 10.50 -4.94 -8.44
C LEU A 236 11.12 -6.26 -8.01
N ALA A 237 12.43 -6.36 -8.15
CA ALA A 237 13.27 -7.42 -7.61
C ALA A 237 14.41 -6.83 -6.77
N PRO A 238 14.99 -7.58 -5.83
CA PRO A 238 16.27 -7.22 -5.23
C PRO A 238 17.32 -7.03 -6.32
N ALA A 239 18.10 -5.94 -6.25
CA ALA A 239 19.21 -5.72 -7.17
C ALA A 239 20.25 -6.83 -6.99
N VAL A 240 20.66 -7.43 -8.11
CA VAL A 240 21.79 -8.37 -8.09
C VAL A 240 23.05 -7.58 -7.72
N ARG A 241 23.56 -7.76 -6.52
CA ARG A 241 24.89 -7.24 -6.17
C ARG A 241 25.89 -7.93 -7.11
N GLY A 242 26.41 -7.18 -8.07
CA GLY A 242 27.49 -7.67 -8.91
C GLY A 242 28.67 -8.09 -8.03
N ASP A 243 29.36 -9.14 -8.43
CA ASP A 243 30.55 -9.74 -7.79
C ASP A 243 31.79 -8.79 -7.87
N ALA A 244 31.58 -7.46 -7.69
CA ALA A 244 32.62 -6.43 -7.80
C ALA A 244 33.55 -6.35 -6.60
N ASP A 245 33.28 -7.11 -5.51
CA ASP A 245 34.07 -7.05 -4.27
C ASP A 245 34.93 -8.31 -4.02
N ARG A 246 35.20 -9.08 -5.07
CA ARG A 246 36.18 -10.20 -5.04
C ARG A 246 37.38 -9.91 -5.93
N ARG A 247 38.07 -8.77 -5.68
CA ARG A 247 39.43 -8.63 -6.19
C ARG A 247 40.32 -8.04 -5.11
#